data_aa4ef62768c6cd1dda52a056d3cf96de
#
_entry.id   aa4ef62768c6cd1dda52a056d3cf96de
#
_cell.length_a   1.000
_cell.length_b   1.000
_cell.length_c   1.000
_cell.angle_alpha   90.00
_cell.angle_beta   90.00
_cell.angle_gamma   90.00
#
_symmetry.space_group_name_H-M   'P 1'
#
loop_
_entity.id
_entity.type
_entity.pdbx_description
1 polymer ?
#
loop_
_entity_poly.entity_id
_entity_poly.type
_entity_poly.pdbx_seq_one_letter_code
_entity_poly.pdbx_strand_id
1 'polypeptide(L)'
;MKNLFAITLLFLAGACALQKQAPGVQSFDDLTYPFPTHKLQLAEDLELAYFDEGKGNEVILFIHGLGSYAPAWKKNIESLSKDYRCLAIDLPGYGKSSKGRYEASMSYYATVVKEFLHALGIEKATLAGHSMGGQIAITAALAYPGLVERLILVAPAGFETFHKGERQWFREVLTPTAVKLTTVEQIRENIAWNFYEMPADAEFMVTDRIAMRSAKEFDAYCYIIPECVKGMVDQPVFDELPKVQQPTLAIYGRQDNLIPNRFLHGGDTEDIGQQGVAQMPNARLLMVDKAGHFVQFEQAARVNEAIRGFMGAN
;
A
#
# COMPACT_ATOMS: atom_id res chain seq x y z
N MET A 1 34.89 -51.71 -43.13
CA MET A 1 34.45 -51.70 -41.75
C MET A 1 33.80 -50.34 -41.57
N LYS A 2 32.47 -50.29 -41.55
CA LYS A 2 31.69 -49.07 -41.48
C LYS A 2 31.05 -49.01 -40.07
N ASN A 3 31.50 -48.08 -39.24
CA ASN A 3 30.89 -47.83 -37.92
C ASN A 3 29.68 -46.90 -38.08
N LEU A 4 28.51 -47.44 -37.81
CA LEU A 4 27.27 -46.73 -37.70
C LEU A 4 27.19 -46.09 -36.29
N PHE A 5 27.26 -44.77 -36.21
CA PHE A 5 26.92 -44.04 -34.99
C PHE A 5 25.39 -43.85 -34.93
N ALA A 6 24.76 -44.55 -34.04
CA ALA A 6 23.35 -44.31 -33.69
C ALA A 6 23.27 -43.13 -32.73
N ILE A 7 22.70 -42.00 -33.22
CA ILE A 7 22.36 -40.84 -32.38
C ILE A 7 21.01 -41.11 -31.77
N THR A 8 20.99 -41.40 -30.47
CA THR A 8 19.75 -41.50 -29.68
C THR A 8 19.31 -40.10 -29.32
N LEU A 9 18.26 -39.60 -29.98
CA LEU A 9 17.56 -38.38 -29.58
C LEU A 9 16.76 -38.66 -28.29
N LEU A 10 17.25 -38.14 -27.15
CA LEU A 10 16.46 -38.05 -25.94
C LEU A 10 15.47 -36.89 -26.10
N PHE A 11 14.19 -37.21 -26.29
CA PHE A 11 13.10 -36.28 -26.11
C PHE A 11 12.96 -35.99 -24.60
N LEU A 12 13.55 -34.90 -24.16
CA LEU A 12 13.15 -34.28 -22.90
C LEU A 12 11.73 -33.72 -23.07
N ALA A 13 10.72 -34.51 -22.69
CA ALA A 13 9.38 -34.03 -22.46
C ALA A 13 9.46 -33.12 -21.25
N GLY A 14 9.67 -31.83 -21.49
CA GLY A 14 9.48 -30.79 -20.49
C GLY A 14 8.01 -30.83 -20.09
N ALA A 15 7.72 -31.40 -18.92
CA ALA A 15 6.43 -31.26 -18.29
C ALA A 15 6.25 -29.75 -18.01
N CYS A 16 5.55 -29.04 -18.91
CA CYS A 16 4.90 -27.79 -18.57
C CYS A 16 3.91 -28.14 -17.46
N ALA A 17 4.34 -27.98 -16.21
CA ALA A 17 3.40 -27.89 -15.11
C ALA A 17 2.46 -26.74 -15.47
N LEU A 18 1.25 -27.06 -15.86
CA LEU A 18 0.16 -26.10 -15.96
C LEU A 18 0.00 -25.48 -14.59
N GLN A 19 0.68 -24.37 -14.38
CA GLN A 19 0.52 -23.56 -13.19
C GLN A 19 -0.96 -23.16 -13.17
N LYS A 20 -1.73 -23.73 -12.23
CA LYS A 20 -3.13 -23.39 -12.07
C LYS A 20 -3.19 -21.88 -11.88
N GLN A 21 -3.60 -21.17 -12.94
CA GLN A 21 -3.90 -19.74 -12.80
C GLN A 21 -5.03 -19.64 -11.78
N ALA A 22 -4.90 -18.68 -10.85
CA ALA A 22 -6.00 -18.37 -9.95
C ALA A 22 -7.25 -18.12 -10.80
N PRO A 23 -8.41 -18.70 -10.42
CA PRO A 23 -9.63 -18.45 -11.15
C PRO A 23 -9.91 -16.95 -11.18
N GLY A 24 -10.28 -16.44 -12.36
CA GLY A 24 -10.65 -15.04 -12.50
C GLY A 24 -11.92 -14.71 -11.73
N VAL A 25 -12.09 -13.46 -11.34
CA VAL A 25 -13.31 -12.94 -10.71
C VAL A 25 -14.12 -12.10 -11.70
N GLN A 26 -15.45 -12.05 -11.53
CA GLN A 26 -16.33 -11.22 -12.36
C GLN A 26 -16.32 -9.76 -11.92
N SER A 27 -16.17 -9.54 -10.63
CA SER A 27 -16.10 -8.24 -9.97
C SER A 27 -15.05 -8.26 -8.87
N PHE A 28 -14.52 -7.09 -8.50
CA PHE A 28 -13.65 -6.96 -7.33
C PHE A 28 -14.40 -7.28 -6.02
N ASP A 29 -15.73 -7.21 -6.01
CA ASP A 29 -16.54 -7.66 -4.87
C ASP A 29 -16.44 -9.17 -4.61
N ASP A 30 -16.08 -9.97 -5.63
CA ASP A 30 -15.89 -11.41 -5.50
C ASP A 30 -14.57 -11.81 -4.80
N LEU A 31 -13.65 -10.86 -4.55
CA LEU A 31 -12.41 -11.12 -3.82
C LEU A 31 -12.73 -11.60 -2.39
N THR A 32 -11.95 -12.55 -1.89
CA THR A 32 -12.10 -13.04 -0.51
C THR A 32 -11.33 -12.15 0.44
N TYR A 33 -12.03 -11.53 1.38
CA TYR A 33 -11.43 -10.67 2.40
C TYR A 33 -11.34 -11.37 3.77
N PRO A 34 -10.33 -11.04 4.61
CA PRO A 34 -10.11 -11.72 5.88
C PRO A 34 -11.11 -11.34 6.99
N PHE A 35 -11.80 -10.21 6.82
CA PHE A 35 -12.78 -9.69 7.78
C PHE A 35 -14.08 -9.34 7.09
N PRO A 36 -15.21 -9.21 7.86
CA PRO A 36 -16.45 -8.65 7.34
C PRO A 36 -16.21 -7.31 6.66
N THR A 37 -16.76 -7.16 5.47
CA THR A 37 -16.63 -5.92 4.69
C THR A 37 -17.89 -5.08 4.84
N HIS A 38 -17.72 -3.87 5.34
CA HIS A 38 -18.75 -2.85 5.38
C HIS A 38 -18.67 -1.96 4.14
N LYS A 39 -19.77 -1.35 3.78
CA LYS A 39 -19.87 -0.38 2.69
C LYS A 39 -20.44 0.93 3.23
N LEU A 40 -19.86 2.05 2.83
CA LEU A 40 -20.27 3.40 3.23
C LEU A 40 -20.38 4.30 2.00
N GLN A 41 -21.59 4.78 1.71
CA GLN A 41 -21.82 5.75 0.64
C GLN A 41 -21.37 7.13 1.09
N LEU A 42 -20.39 7.72 0.42
CA LEU A 42 -19.93 9.10 0.68
C LEU A 42 -20.49 10.12 -0.32
N ALA A 43 -20.67 9.72 -1.57
CA ALA A 43 -21.28 10.53 -2.63
C ALA A 43 -22.04 9.62 -3.60
N GLU A 44 -22.80 10.19 -4.53
CA GLU A 44 -23.64 9.42 -5.47
C GLU A 44 -22.82 8.34 -6.22
N ASP A 45 -21.59 8.65 -6.58
CA ASP A 45 -20.67 7.78 -7.34
C ASP A 45 -19.54 7.18 -6.49
N LEU A 46 -19.55 7.39 -5.15
CA LEU A 46 -18.47 6.97 -4.26
C LEU A 46 -18.98 6.19 -3.05
N GLU A 47 -18.85 4.87 -3.11
CA GLU A 47 -19.02 3.95 -1.98
C GLU A 47 -17.65 3.39 -1.57
N LEU A 48 -17.31 3.48 -0.28
CA LEU A 48 -16.09 2.91 0.26
C LEU A 48 -16.37 1.56 0.93
N ALA A 49 -15.51 0.58 0.64
CA ALA A 49 -15.42 -0.66 1.37
C ALA A 49 -14.40 -0.54 2.50
N TYR A 50 -14.72 -1.11 3.67
CA TYR A 50 -13.82 -1.03 4.82
C TYR A 50 -14.03 -2.17 5.81
N PHE A 51 -13.03 -2.39 6.66
CA PHE A 51 -13.12 -3.22 7.86
C PHE A 51 -13.36 -2.34 9.08
N ASP A 52 -14.06 -2.87 10.09
CA ASP A 52 -14.29 -2.23 11.40
C ASP A 52 -14.20 -3.30 12.48
N GLU A 53 -13.00 -3.46 13.03
CA GLU A 53 -12.67 -4.50 13.97
C GLU A 53 -12.22 -3.94 15.32
N GLY A 54 -12.64 -4.60 16.41
CA GLY A 54 -12.32 -4.17 17.77
C GLY A 54 -13.31 -3.13 18.31
N LYS A 55 -13.18 -2.83 19.61
CA LYS A 55 -14.11 -1.94 20.36
C LYS A 55 -13.36 -0.96 21.26
N GLY A 56 -12.07 -0.74 21.03
CA GLY A 56 -11.29 0.24 21.77
C GLY A 56 -11.81 1.67 21.57
N ASN A 57 -11.58 2.55 22.53
CA ASN A 57 -11.97 3.96 22.45
C ASN A 57 -11.09 4.74 21.46
N GLU A 58 -9.82 4.35 21.33
CA GLU A 58 -8.90 4.94 20.36
C GLU A 58 -9.07 4.28 18.99
N VAL A 59 -9.20 5.10 17.97
CA VAL A 59 -9.40 4.66 16.58
C VAL A 59 -8.08 4.72 15.82
N ILE A 60 -7.76 3.63 15.14
CA ILE A 60 -6.67 3.58 14.15
C ILE A 60 -7.29 3.34 12.78
N LEU A 61 -7.10 4.28 11.85
CA LEU A 61 -7.47 4.12 10.45
C LEU A 61 -6.25 3.71 9.62
N PHE A 62 -6.30 2.52 9.05
CA PHE A 62 -5.28 1.98 8.17
C PHE A 62 -5.55 2.35 6.71
N ILE A 63 -4.56 2.95 6.05
CA ILE A 63 -4.62 3.43 4.68
C ILE A 63 -3.55 2.68 3.87
N HIS A 64 -3.97 1.92 2.86
CA HIS A 64 -3.07 1.11 2.06
C HIS A 64 -2.24 1.92 1.05
N GLY A 65 -1.18 1.30 0.49
CA GLY A 65 -0.32 1.87 -0.54
C GLY A 65 -0.84 1.71 -1.97
N LEU A 66 -0.07 2.24 -2.92
CA LEU A 66 -0.34 2.12 -4.35
C LEU A 66 -0.49 0.65 -4.76
N GLY A 67 -1.53 0.37 -5.52
CA GLY A 67 -1.78 -0.98 -6.02
C GLY A 67 -2.10 -2.03 -4.96
N SER A 68 -2.31 -1.62 -3.70
CA SER A 68 -2.68 -2.47 -2.58
C SER A 68 -4.17 -2.30 -2.22
N TYR A 69 -4.61 -2.77 -1.05
CA TYR A 69 -5.99 -2.77 -0.57
C TYR A 69 -6.03 -3.11 0.92
N ALA A 70 -7.19 -2.98 1.58
CA ALA A 70 -7.34 -3.15 3.03
C ALA A 70 -6.79 -4.48 3.59
N PRO A 71 -6.92 -5.65 2.92
CA PRO A 71 -6.33 -6.91 3.39
C PRO A 71 -4.82 -6.92 3.64
N ALA A 72 -4.05 -5.97 3.08
CA ALA A 72 -2.63 -5.83 3.38
C ALA A 72 -2.35 -5.54 4.86
N TRP A 73 -3.35 -5.09 5.60
CA TRP A 73 -3.27 -4.80 7.02
C TRP A 73 -3.77 -5.91 7.95
N LYS A 74 -4.13 -7.10 7.40
CA LYS A 74 -4.79 -8.16 8.16
C LYS A 74 -4.07 -8.53 9.46
N LYS A 75 -2.74 -8.71 9.43
CA LYS A 75 -1.94 -9.09 10.61
C LYS A 75 -1.88 -8.00 11.69
N ASN A 76 -1.98 -6.76 11.27
CA ASN A 76 -2.01 -5.62 12.19
C ASN A 76 -3.40 -5.52 12.83
N ILE A 77 -4.47 -5.62 12.05
CA ILE A 77 -5.85 -5.62 12.53
C ILE A 77 -6.10 -6.79 13.49
N GLU A 78 -5.75 -8.03 13.11
CA GLU A 78 -5.89 -9.24 13.97
C GLU A 78 -5.26 -9.05 15.36
N SER A 79 -4.16 -8.32 15.42
CA SER A 79 -3.43 -8.07 16.67
C SER A 79 -3.99 -6.88 17.43
N LEU A 80 -4.08 -5.72 16.75
CA LEU A 80 -4.36 -4.42 17.37
C LEU A 80 -5.84 -4.20 17.72
N SER A 81 -6.76 -4.92 17.06
CA SER A 81 -8.21 -4.85 17.38
C SER A 81 -8.57 -5.36 18.77
N LYS A 82 -7.63 -5.99 19.48
CA LYS A 82 -7.79 -6.37 20.89
C LYS A 82 -7.77 -5.15 21.81
N ASP A 83 -7.10 -4.09 21.41
CA ASP A 83 -6.82 -2.90 22.21
C ASP A 83 -7.51 -1.65 21.65
N TYR A 84 -7.63 -1.55 20.30
CA TYR A 84 -8.10 -0.38 19.56
C TYR A 84 -9.29 -0.72 18.67
N ARG A 85 -10.05 0.30 18.24
CA ARG A 85 -10.96 0.17 17.11
C ARG A 85 -10.15 0.36 15.82
N CYS A 86 -10.01 -0.71 15.04
CA CYS A 86 -9.21 -0.76 13.82
C CYS A 86 -10.11 -0.66 12.59
N LEU A 87 -10.01 0.45 11.88
CA LEU A 87 -10.65 0.67 10.58
C LEU A 87 -9.60 0.48 9.48
N ALA A 88 -9.95 -0.17 8.38
CA ALA A 88 -9.09 -0.23 7.21
C ALA A 88 -9.93 -0.03 5.95
N ILE A 89 -9.61 0.99 5.16
CA ILE A 89 -10.37 1.34 3.96
C ILE A 89 -9.72 0.81 2.69
N ASP A 90 -10.54 0.41 1.73
CA ASP A 90 -10.13 0.41 0.33
C ASP A 90 -10.32 1.84 -0.20
N LEU A 91 -9.25 2.45 -0.68
CA LEU A 91 -9.32 3.79 -1.29
C LEU A 91 -10.17 3.76 -2.58
N PRO A 92 -10.80 4.89 -2.97
CA PRO A 92 -11.47 5.01 -4.27
C PRO A 92 -10.61 4.50 -5.42
N GLY A 93 -11.15 3.63 -6.25
CA GLY A 93 -10.44 2.97 -7.35
C GLY A 93 -9.77 1.63 -6.99
N TYR A 94 -9.73 1.25 -5.70
CA TYR A 94 -9.06 0.05 -5.20
C TYR A 94 -10.03 -0.93 -4.53
N GLY A 95 -9.56 -2.17 -4.35
CA GLY A 95 -10.25 -3.20 -3.61
C GLY A 95 -11.74 -3.31 -3.94
N LYS A 96 -12.59 -3.36 -2.94
CA LYS A 96 -14.06 -3.41 -3.09
C LYS A 96 -14.75 -2.03 -3.08
N SER A 97 -14.00 -0.93 -2.98
CA SER A 97 -14.55 0.42 -3.14
C SER A 97 -14.89 0.73 -4.59
N SER A 98 -15.72 1.75 -4.80
CA SER A 98 -16.14 2.21 -6.13
C SER A 98 -14.97 2.45 -7.07
N LYS A 99 -15.16 2.13 -8.34
CA LYS A 99 -14.21 2.35 -9.43
C LYS A 99 -14.73 3.46 -10.32
N GLY A 100 -13.88 4.45 -10.56
CA GLY A 100 -14.23 5.61 -11.39
C GLY A 100 -12.99 6.36 -11.88
N ARG A 101 -13.23 7.47 -12.56
CA ARG A 101 -12.17 8.40 -12.98
C ARG A 101 -12.02 9.49 -11.92
N TYR A 102 -11.47 9.09 -10.76
CA TYR A 102 -11.21 10.02 -9.67
C TYR A 102 -9.98 10.89 -9.94
N GLU A 103 -9.90 12.02 -9.25
CA GLU A 103 -8.77 12.96 -9.35
C GLU A 103 -7.43 12.33 -8.94
N ALA A 104 -7.47 11.37 -8.01
CA ALA A 104 -6.32 10.60 -7.53
C ALA A 104 -5.16 11.43 -6.94
N SER A 105 -5.40 12.70 -6.61
CA SER A 105 -4.43 13.53 -5.90
C SER A 105 -4.36 13.15 -4.42
N MET A 106 -3.25 13.47 -3.76
CA MET A 106 -3.11 13.19 -2.31
C MET A 106 -4.11 14.01 -1.49
N SER A 107 -4.42 15.23 -1.92
CA SER A 107 -5.45 16.08 -1.31
C SER A 107 -6.86 15.53 -1.50
N TYR A 108 -7.18 14.95 -2.66
CA TYR A 108 -8.44 14.25 -2.87
C TYR A 108 -8.60 13.09 -1.87
N TYR A 109 -7.59 12.21 -1.77
CA TYR A 109 -7.66 11.09 -0.83
C TYR A 109 -7.66 11.53 0.64
N ALA A 110 -6.96 12.61 1.00
CA ALA A 110 -7.05 13.19 2.34
C ALA A 110 -8.46 13.68 2.66
N THR A 111 -9.16 14.27 1.67
CA THR A 111 -10.57 14.67 1.81
C THR A 111 -11.48 13.45 1.98
N VAL A 112 -11.27 12.38 1.20
CA VAL A 112 -12.02 11.12 1.34
C VAL A 112 -11.83 10.53 2.75
N VAL A 113 -10.61 10.53 3.28
CA VAL A 113 -10.32 10.09 4.66
C VAL A 113 -11.11 10.92 5.69
N LYS A 114 -11.14 12.24 5.52
CA LYS A 114 -11.92 13.14 6.39
C LYS A 114 -13.40 12.81 6.33
N GLU A 115 -13.98 12.75 5.13
CA GLU A 115 -15.40 12.47 4.94
C GLU A 115 -15.80 11.08 5.48
N PHE A 116 -14.93 10.08 5.28
CA PHE A 116 -15.12 8.73 5.84
C PHE A 116 -15.21 8.75 7.37
N LEU A 117 -14.26 9.40 8.05
CA LEU A 117 -14.25 9.47 9.51
C LEU A 117 -15.47 10.26 10.03
N HIS A 118 -15.83 11.38 9.39
CA HIS A 118 -17.00 12.17 9.76
C HIS A 118 -18.31 11.39 9.59
N ALA A 119 -18.46 10.64 8.50
CA ALA A 119 -19.66 9.82 8.26
C ALA A 119 -19.83 8.69 9.29
N LEU A 120 -18.72 8.24 9.91
CA LEU A 120 -18.73 7.29 11.02
C LEU A 120 -18.85 7.98 12.41
N GLY A 121 -18.98 9.31 12.46
CA GLY A 121 -19.05 10.08 13.70
C GLY A 121 -17.72 10.12 14.47
N ILE A 122 -16.58 9.94 13.79
CA ILE A 122 -15.25 9.91 14.40
C ILE A 122 -14.64 11.31 14.27
N GLU A 123 -14.46 11.99 15.40
CA GLU A 123 -13.90 13.35 15.46
C GLU A 123 -12.38 13.36 15.36
N LYS A 124 -11.71 12.30 15.89
CA LYS A 124 -10.24 12.16 15.88
C LYS A 124 -9.83 10.72 15.68
N ALA A 125 -8.77 10.50 14.93
CA ALA A 125 -8.17 9.18 14.72
C ALA A 125 -6.65 9.25 14.58
N THR A 126 -5.99 8.15 14.93
CA THR A 126 -4.62 7.88 14.50
C THR A 126 -4.67 7.36 13.06
N LEU A 127 -3.91 7.96 12.15
CA LEU A 127 -3.81 7.50 10.77
C LEU A 127 -2.56 6.63 10.61
N ALA A 128 -2.76 5.37 10.22
CA ALA A 128 -1.69 4.43 9.91
C ALA A 128 -1.62 4.23 8.38
N GLY A 129 -0.66 4.87 7.72
CA GLY A 129 -0.53 4.85 6.26
C GLY A 129 0.68 4.08 5.79
N HIS A 130 0.50 3.19 4.80
CA HIS A 130 1.58 2.49 4.11
C HIS A 130 1.88 3.14 2.77
N SER A 131 3.16 3.45 2.50
CA SER A 131 3.62 3.96 1.20
C SER A 131 2.82 5.20 0.75
N MET A 132 2.09 5.17 -0.36
CA MET A 132 1.14 6.21 -0.78
C MET A 132 0.17 6.59 0.34
N GLY A 133 -0.35 5.60 1.09
CA GLY A 133 -1.23 5.84 2.25
C GLY A 133 -0.55 6.67 3.34
N GLY A 134 0.77 6.55 3.49
CA GLY A 134 1.58 7.40 4.38
C GLY A 134 1.60 8.86 3.92
N GLN A 135 1.79 9.10 2.62
CA GLN A 135 1.72 10.47 2.06
C GLN A 135 0.31 11.05 2.17
N ILE A 136 -0.74 10.23 1.98
CA ILE A 136 -2.13 10.64 2.21
C ILE A 136 -2.35 11.03 3.68
N ALA A 137 -1.83 10.23 4.63
CA ALA A 137 -1.94 10.52 6.06
C ALA A 137 -1.23 11.83 6.45
N ILE A 138 -0.04 12.09 5.90
CA ILE A 138 0.68 13.37 6.07
C ILE A 138 -0.16 14.52 5.51
N THR A 139 -0.68 14.38 4.29
CA THR A 139 -1.54 15.39 3.63
C THR A 139 -2.79 15.67 4.46
N ALA A 140 -3.41 14.63 5.04
CA ALA A 140 -4.57 14.79 5.92
C ALA A 140 -4.21 15.52 7.23
N ALA A 141 -3.05 15.22 7.83
CA ALA A 141 -2.58 15.90 9.03
C ALA A 141 -2.30 17.39 8.79
N LEU A 142 -1.78 17.74 7.60
CA LEU A 142 -1.56 19.13 7.20
C LEU A 142 -2.87 19.88 6.93
N ALA A 143 -3.82 19.24 6.23
CA ALA A 143 -5.09 19.87 5.83
C ALA A 143 -6.13 19.90 6.96
N TYR A 144 -6.15 18.89 7.82
CA TYR A 144 -7.16 18.66 8.86
C TYR A 144 -6.50 18.32 10.21
N PRO A 145 -5.66 19.22 10.78
CA PRO A 145 -4.86 18.90 11.96
C PRO A 145 -5.69 18.54 13.19
N GLY A 146 -6.93 19.02 13.28
CA GLY A 146 -7.86 18.68 14.38
C GLY A 146 -8.41 17.26 14.31
N LEU A 147 -8.40 16.61 13.13
CA LEU A 147 -8.89 15.27 12.91
C LEU A 147 -7.82 14.20 13.19
N VAL A 148 -6.55 14.52 12.97
CA VAL A 148 -5.44 13.57 13.07
C VAL A 148 -4.76 13.70 14.42
N GLU A 149 -4.88 12.67 15.24
CA GLU A 149 -4.30 12.64 16.58
C GLU A 149 -2.82 12.25 16.57
N ARG A 150 -2.49 11.20 15.84
CA ARG A 150 -1.13 10.65 15.66
C ARG A 150 -0.95 10.14 14.24
N LEU A 151 0.29 10.01 13.81
CA LEU A 151 0.67 9.39 12.53
C LEU A 151 1.52 8.14 12.77
N ILE A 152 1.15 7.05 12.09
CA ILE A 152 1.94 5.83 11.95
C ILE A 152 2.26 5.70 10.47
N LEU A 153 3.49 6.00 10.09
CA LEU A 153 3.93 6.06 8.71
C LEU A 153 4.78 4.84 8.39
N VAL A 154 4.23 3.90 7.64
CA VAL A 154 4.91 2.64 7.29
C VAL A 154 5.45 2.75 5.87
N ALA A 155 6.78 2.74 5.75
CA ALA A 155 7.48 2.95 4.49
C ALA A 155 6.85 4.09 3.64
N PRO A 156 6.60 5.30 4.24
CA PRO A 156 5.80 6.32 3.61
C PRO A 156 6.44 6.85 2.34
N ALA A 157 5.62 7.07 1.31
CA ALA A 157 5.96 8.00 0.24
C ALA A 157 5.97 9.45 0.77
N GLY A 158 6.69 10.35 0.08
CA GLY A 158 6.76 11.77 0.43
C GLY A 158 7.96 12.15 1.29
N PHE A 159 8.73 11.20 1.84
CA PHE A 159 10.04 11.46 2.42
C PHE A 159 11.12 11.50 1.34
N GLU A 160 11.01 10.67 0.32
CA GLU A 160 11.81 10.76 -0.89
C GLU A 160 11.24 11.84 -1.81
N THR A 161 12.11 12.68 -2.38
CA THR A 161 11.74 13.80 -3.26
C THR A 161 12.16 13.53 -4.71
N PHE A 162 11.41 14.07 -5.66
CA PHE A 162 11.65 13.87 -7.08
C PHE A 162 11.71 15.22 -7.81
N HIS A 163 12.75 15.45 -8.61
CA HIS A 163 12.84 16.64 -9.44
C HIS A 163 11.98 16.53 -10.72
N LYS A 164 11.88 17.61 -11.49
CA LYS A 164 10.97 17.70 -12.63
C LYS A 164 11.16 16.58 -13.66
N GLY A 165 12.42 16.21 -13.97
CA GLY A 165 12.72 15.15 -14.95
C GLY A 165 12.27 13.76 -14.46
N GLU A 166 12.47 13.46 -13.18
CA GLU A 166 12.04 12.20 -12.55
C GLU A 166 10.52 12.08 -12.50
N ARG A 167 9.83 13.18 -12.17
CA ARG A 167 8.35 13.22 -12.23
C ARG A 167 7.83 12.95 -13.64
N GLN A 168 8.54 13.47 -14.66
CA GLN A 168 8.19 13.20 -16.06
C GLN A 168 8.45 11.74 -16.42
N TRP A 169 9.55 11.15 -15.95
CA TRP A 169 9.84 9.73 -16.16
C TRP A 169 8.72 8.83 -15.63
N PHE A 170 8.19 9.08 -14.42
CA PHE A 170 7.04 8.33 -13.89
C PHE A 170 5.82 8.39 -14.81
N ARG A 171 5.53 9.55 -15.40
CA ARG A 171 4.39 9.73 -16.34
C ARG A 171 4.55 8.94 -17.63
N GLU A 172 5.79 8.77 -18.07
CA GLU A 172 6.08 8.09 -19.34
C GLU A 172 6.12 6.57 -19.18
N VAL A 173 6.68 6.08 -18.08
CA VAL A 173 6.83 4.63 -17.87
C VAL A 173 5.58 3.97 -17.29
N LEU A 174 4.83 4.67 -16.45
CA LEU A 174 3.64 4.11 -15.83
C LEU A 174 2.37 4.64 -16.51
N THR A 175 1.82 3.83 -17.38
CA THR A 175 0.58 4.13 -18.14
C THR A 175 -0.50 3.10 -17.86
N PRO A 176 -1.80 3.41 -18.09
CA PRO A 176 -2.87 2.42 -17.96
C PRO A 176 -2.63 1.15 -18.79
N THR A 177 -2.06 1.32 -19.99
CA THR A 177 -1.71 0.20 -20.88
C THR A 177 -0.59 -0.65 -20.27
N ALA A 178 0.44 -0.05 -19.70
CA ALA A 178 1.53 -0.78 -19.03
C ALA A 178 1.00 -1.62 -17.87
N VAL A 179 0.11 -1.05 -17.03
CA VAL A 179 -0.55 -1.79 -15.93
C VAL A 179 -1.40 -2.94 -16.47
N LYS A 180 -2.19 -2.71 -17.53
CA LYS A 180 -3.07 -3.72 -18.14
C LYS A 180 -2.32 -4.89 -18.75
N LEU A 181 -1.18 -4.63 -19.37
CA LEU A 181 -0.35 -5.62 -20.07
C LEU A 181 0.66 -6.34 -19.17
N THR A 182 0.75 -6.00 -17.89
CA THR A 182 1.63 -6.71 -16.94
C THR A 182 1.32 -8.20 -16.94
N THR A 183 2.31 -9.04 -17.20
CA THR A 183 2.13 -10.51 -17.25
C THR A 183 1.97 -11.10 -15.84
N VAL A 184 1.53 -12.37 -15.76
CA VAL A 184 1.40 -13.08 -14.47
C VAL A 184 2.75 -13.21 -13.77
N GLU A 185 3.80 -13.49 -14.52
CA GLU A 185 5.18 -13.58 -14.02
C GLU A 185 5.62 -12.24 -13.43
N GLN A 186 5.42 -11.16 -14.17
CA GLN A 186 5.74 -9.80 -13.72
C GLN A 186 4.91 -9.40 -12.49
N ILE A 187 3.64 -9.81 -12.39
CA ILE A 187 2.82 -9.58 -11.20
C ILE A 187 3.46 -10.24 -9.97
N ARG A 188 3.89 -11.52 -10.10
CA ARG A 188 4.56 -12.24 -9.03
C ARG A 188 5.87 -11.57 -8.62
N GLU A 189 6.71 -11.25 -9.58
CA GLU A 189 7.98 -10.56 -9.35
C GLU A 189 7.78 -9.20 -8.69
N ASN A 190 6.86 -8.37 -9.21
CA ASN A 190 6.57 -7.05 -8.67
C ASN A 190 6.05 -7.10 -7.23
N ILE A 191 5.20 -8.08 -6.89
CA ILE A 191 4.71 -8.24 -5.53
C ILE A 191 5.82 -8.77 -4.62
N ALA A 192 6.58 -9.80 -5.05
CA ALA A 192 7.69 -10.34 -4.29
C ALA A 192 8.77 -9.29 -4.01
N TRP A 193 9.03 -8.36 -4.94
CA TRP A 193 9.99 -7.27 -4.80
C TRP A 193 9.69 -6.32 -3.62
N ASN A 194 8.44 -6.30 -3.15
CA ASN A 194 8.04 -5.51 -1.98
C ASN A 194 8.46 -6.15 -0.63
N PHE A 195 8.97 -7.37 -0.64
CA PHE A 195 9.38 -8.10 0.56
C PHE A 195 10.89 -8.31 0.56
N TYR A 196 11.48 -8.44 1.73
CA TYR A 196 12.80 -9.03 1.89
C TYR A 196 12.74 -10.53 1.58
N GLU A 197 11.79 -11.22 2.23
CA GLU A 197 11.45 -12.61 1.94
C GLU A 197 9.92 -12.74 1.99
N MET A 198 9.28 -12.89 0.82
CA MET A 198 7.82 -12.93 0.74
C MET A 198 7.26 -14.10 1.54
N PRO A 199 6.50 -13.87 2.62
CA PRO A 199 5.94 -14.94 3.42
C PRO A 199 4.82 -15.67 2.66
N ALA A 200 4.69 -17.00 2.89
CA ALA A 200 3.70 -17.82 2.19
C ALA A 200 2.25 -17.32 2.34
N ASP A 201 1.93 -16.71 3.48
CA ASP A 201 0.60 -16.15 3.76
C ASP A 201 0.36 -14.78 3.10
N ALA A 202 1.33 -14.24 2.33
CA ALA A 202 1.17 -13.10 1.43
C ALA A 202 0.76 -13.50 0.00
N GLU A 203 0.71 -14.80 -0.33
CA GLU A 203 0.38 -15.28 -1.68
C GLU A 203 -1.00 -14.80 -2.17
N PHE A 204 -1.93 -14.48 -1.27
CA PHE A 204 -3.22 -13.91 -1.62
C PHE A 204 -3.08 -12.58 -2.39
N MET A 205 -2.05 -11.77 -2.11
CA MET A 205 -1.81 -10.51 -2.84
C MET A 205 -1.50 -10.76 -4.32
N VAL A 206 -0.80 -11.87 -4.61
CA VAL A 206 -0.50 -12.31 -5.98
C VAL A 206 -1.75 -12.88 -6.63
N THR A 207 -2.42 -13.82 -5.96
CA THR A 207 -3.59 -14.50 -6.52
C THR A 207 -4.75 -13.55 -6.79
N ASP A 208 -5.01 -12.61 -5.88
CA ASP A 208 -6.04 -11.58 -6.06
C ASP A 208 -5.68 -10.63 -7.21
N ARG A 209 -4.41 -10.19 -7.32
CA ARG A 209 -3.97 -9.35 -8.43
C ARG A 209 -4.12 -10.05 -9.78
N ILE A 210 -3.87 -11.35 -9.86
CA ILE A 210 -4.09 -12.14 -11.07
C ILE A 210 -5.59 -12.28 -11.35
N ALA A 211 -6.39 -12.60 -10.31
CA ALA A 211 -7.84 -12.79 -10.44
C ALA A 211 -8.57 -11.51 -10.91
N MET A 212 -8.17 -10.34 -10.38
CA MET A 212 -8.74 -9.03 -10.77
C MET A 212 -8.65 -8.72 -12.25
N ARG A 213 -7.73 -9.34 -13.02
CA ARG A 213 -7.53 -9.06 -14.46
C ARG A 213 -8.72 -9.42 -15.32
N SER A 214 -9.60 -10.30 -14.86
CA SER A 214 -10.84 -10.70 -15.55
C SER A 214 -12.08 -9.93 -15.09
N ALA A 215 -11.97 -9.11 -14.06
CA ALA A 215 -13.10 -8.35 -13.53
C ALA A 215 -13.51 -7.20 -14.46
N LYS A 216 -14.79 -6.89 -14.48
CA LYS A 216 -15.35 -5.76 -15.26
C LYS A 216 -14.76 -4.40 -14.90
N GLU A 217 -14.26 -4.24 -13.67
CA GLU A 217 -13.68 -2.99 -13.16
C GLU A 217 -12.17 -2.88 -13.46
N PHE A 218 -11.53 -3.88 -14.07
CA PHE A 218 -10.07 -3.90 -14.21
C PHE A 218 -9.52 -2.72 -15.01
N ASP A 219 -10.23 -2.25 -16.03
CA ASP A 219 -9.79 -1.08 -16.80
C ASP A 219 -9.77 0.21 -15.97
N ALA A 220 -10.75 0.39 -15.07
CA ALA A 220 -10.76 1.52 -14.15
C ALA A 220 -9.63 1.42 -13.10
N TYR A 221 -9.32 0.20 -12.64
CA TYR A 221 -8.15 -0.05 -11.80
C TYR A 221 -6.83 0.26 -12.54
N CYS A 222 -6.69 -0.13 -13.81
CA CYS A 222 -5.52 0.20 -14.61
C CYS A 222 -5.36 1.71 -14.82
N TYR A 223 -6.46 2.46 -14.85
CA TYR A 223 -6.46 3.91 -14.94
C TYR A 223 -5.98 4.57 -13.63
N ILE A 224 -6.49 4.13 -12.48
CA ILE A 224 -6.21 4.81 -11.21
C ILE A 224 -4.74 4.71 -10.76
N ILE A 225 -4.05 3.61 -11.08
CA ILE A 225 -2.65 3.38 -10.66
C ILE A 225 -1.71 4.51 -11.14
N PRO A 226 -1.59 4.81 -12.45
CA PRO A 226 -0.74 5.89 -12.92
C PRO A 226 -1.23 7.28 -12.48
N GLU A 227 -2.53 7.49 -12.34
CA GLU A 227 -3.06 8.77 -11.84
C GLU A 227 -2.64 9.00 -10.37
N CYS A 228 -2.64 7.97 -9.53
CA CYS A 228 -2.13 8.08 -8.16
C CYS A 228 -0.63 8.37 -8.12
N VAL A 229 0.16 7.79 -9.01
CA VAL A 229 1.60 8.12 -9.08
C VAL A 229 1.82 9.58 -9.46
N LYS A 230 1.06 10.09 -10.43
CA LYS A 230 1.08 11.53 -10.77
C LYS A 230 0.69 12.38 -9.54
N GLY A 231 -0.38 12.00 -8.82
CA GLY A 231 -0.80 12.68 -7.60
C GLY A 231 0.30 12.71 -6.54
N MET A 232 0.99 11.60 -6.30
CA MET A 232 2.11 11.54 -5.33
C MET A 232 3.26 12.49 -5.71
N VAL A 233 3.72 12.44 -6.96
CA VAL A 233 4.89 13.22 -7.39
C VAL A 233 4.57 14.70 -7.66
N ASP A 234 3.31 15.06 -7.92
CA ASP A 234 2.86 16.42 -8.15
C ASP A 234 2.47 17.16 -6.88
N GLN A 235 2.20 16.43 -5.79
CA GLN A 235 1.91 16.97 -4.48
C GLN A 235 2.95 16.50 -3.45
N PRO A 236 4.24 16.88 -3.61
CA PRO A 236 5.29 16.53 -2.66
C PRO A 236 4.99 17.15 -1.30
N VAL A 237 5.29 16.42 -0.23
CA VAL A 237 5.01 16.86 1.15
C VAL A 237 6.29 17.14 1.95
N PHE A 238 7.48 16.88 1.38
CA PHE A 238 8.75 16.95 2.13
C PHE A 238 8.98 18.34 2.75
N ASP A 239 8.82 19.41 1.98
CA ASP A 239 9.00 20.78 2.45
C ASP A 239 7.90 21.23 3.44
N GLU A 240 6.80 20.47 3.54
CA GLU A 240 5.69 20.73 4.45
C GLU A 240 5.81 19.94 5.78
N LEU A 241 6.71 18.95 5.86
CA LEU A 241 6.90 18.11 7.05
C LEU A 241 7.15 18.91 8.35
N PRO A 242 7.86 20.06 8.33
CA PRO A 242 8.04 20.89 9.53
C PRO A 242 6.73 21.43 10.14
N LYS A 243 5.64 21.45 9.36
CA LYS A 243 4.32 21.91 9.82
C LYS A 243 3.50 20.81 10.50
N VAL A 244 3.89 19.55 10.36
CA VAL A 244 3.20 18.39 10.97
C VAL A 244 3.51 18.35 12.46
N GLN A 245 2.52 18.69 13.29
CA GLN A 245 2.68 18.77 14.74
C GLN A 245 2.29 17.47 15.47
N GLN A 246 1.63 16.55 14.78
CA GLN A 246 1.18 15.29 15.35
C GLN A 246 2.37 14.42 15.76
N PRO A 247 2.33 13.76 16.94
CA PRO A 247 3.25 12.70 17.25
C PRO A 247 3.30 11.68 16.10
N THR A 248 4.50 11.34 15.65
CA THR A 248 4.68 10.50 14.46
C THR A 248 5.65 9.36 14.71
N LEU A 249 5.27 8.15 14.33
CA LEU A 249 6.12 6.98 14.26
C LEU A 249 6.32 6.59 12.81
N ALA A 250 7.52 6.79 12.27
CA ALA A 250 7.91 6.29 10.96
C ALA A 250 8.57 4.91 11.09
N ILE A 251 8.16 3.94 10.28
CA ILE A 251 8.64 2.56 10.32
C ILE A 251 9.06 2.15 8.91
N TYR A 252 10.31 1.70 8.75
CA TYR A 252 10.81 1.19 7.48
C TYR A 252 11.42 -0.21 7.64
N GLY A 253 11.27 -1.04 6.63
CA GLY A 253 12.12 -2.22 6.44
C GLY A 253 13.49 -1.80 5.95
N ARG A 254 14.56 -2.31 6.56
CA ARG A 254 15.93 -1.96 6.17
C ARG A 254 16.28 -2.42 4.75
N GLN A 255 15.62 -3.47 4.26
CA GLN A 255 15.79 -4.03 2.94
C GLN A 255 14.64 -3.63 1.99
N ASP A 256 14.08 -2.42 2.15
CA ASP A 256 13.10 -1.88 1.23
C ASP A 256 13.73 -1.68 -0.16
N ASN A 257 13.16 -2.34 -1.17
CA ASN A 257 13.63 -2.25 -2.55
C ASN A 257 12.96 -1.11 -3.34
N LEU A 258 11.97 -0.45 -2.79
CA LEU A 258 11.19 0.61 -3.47
C LEU A 258 11.56 2.02 -3.00
N ILE A 259 12.04 2.16 -1.75
CA ILE A 259 12.44 3.43 -1.17
C ILE A 259 13.86 3.32 -0.63
N PRO A 260 14.82 4.09 -1.21
CA PRO A 260 14.66 4.99 -2.35
C PRO A 260 14.36 4.25 -3.66
N ASN A 261 13.76 4.97 -4.63
CA ASN A 261 13.50 4.43 -5.96
C ASN A 261 14.82 4.02 -6.65
N ARG A 262 15.04 2.72 -6.80
CA ARG A 262 16.31 2.14 -7.27
C ARG A 262 16.66 2.46 -8.72
N PHE A 263 15.71 2.96 -9.53
CA PHE A 263 15.95 3.38 -10.91
C PHE A 263 16.40 4.84 -11.00
N LEU A 264 16.09 5.66 -10.00
CA LEU A 264 16.32 7.10 -10.00
C LEU A 264 17.36 7.53 -8.97
N HIS A 265 17.38 6.85 -7.81
CA HIS A 265 18.19 7.23 -6.67
C HIS A 265 19.03 6.06 -6.15
N GLY A 266 20.25 6.42 -5.69
CA GLY A 266 21.07 5.53 -4.87
C GLY A 266 20.79 5.75 -3.38
N GLY A 267 21.63 5.15 -2.52
CA GLY A 267 21.55 5.29 -1.07
C GLY A 267 20.70 4.24 -0.40
N ASP A 268 20.48 4.44 0.89
CA ASP A 268 19.81 3.48 1.75
C ASP A 268 18.45 3.97 2.22
N THR A 269 17.55 3.04 2.50
CA THR A 269 16.21 3.32 3.04
C THR A 269 16.29 4.08 4.38
N GLU A 270 17.30 3.77 5.21
CA GLU A 270 17.51 4.45 6.48
C GLU A 270 17.81 5.95 6.31
N ASP A 271 18.59 6.31 5.28
CA ASP A 271 18.89 7.72 4.99
C ASP A 271 17.62 8.50 4.66
N ILE A 272 16.73 7.92 3.82
CA ILE A 272 15.42 8.51 3.50
C ILE A 272 14.56 8.66 4.77
N GLY A 273 14.50 7.61 5.60
CA GLY A 273 13.76 7.64 6.85
C GLY A 273 14.28 8.72 7.81
N GLN A 274 15.60 8.81 8.00
CA GLN A 274 16.24 9.81 8.84
C GLN A 274 16.02 11.24 8.34
N GLN A 275 16.17 11.46 7.03
CA GLN A 275 15.91 12.78 6.42
C GLN A 275 14.47 13.23 6.64
N GLY A 276 13.50 12.34 6.46
CA GLY A 276 12.09 12.66 6.66
C GLY A 276 11.75 12.99 8.12
N VAL A 277 12.15 12.14 9.09
CA VAL A 277 11.85 12.40 10.50
C VAL A 277 12.60 13.62 11.05
N ALA A 278 13.78 13.93 10.50
CA ALA A 278 14.52 15.12 10.89
C ALA A 278 13.79 16.44 10.55
N GLN A 279 12.87 16.43 9.59
CA GLN A 279 12.03 17.58 9.26
C GLN A 279 10.82 17.72 10.20
N MET A 280 10.42 16.66 10.90
CA MET A 280 9.20 16.63 11.69
C MET A 280 9.49 16.86 13.18
N PRO A 281 8.85 17.84 13.84
CA PRO A 281 9.19 18.21 15.23
C PRO A 281 8.95 17.09 16.25
N ASN A 282 7.99 16.19 16.00
CA ASN A 282 7.55 15.16 16.95
C ASN A 282 7.63 13.74 16.35
N ALA A 283 8.63 13.47 15.50
CA ALA A 283 8.76 12.19 14.84
C ALA A 283 9.88 11.33 15.40
N ARG A 284 9.71 10.02 15.34
CA ARG A 284 10.75 9.03 15.60
C ARG A 284 10.78 7.98 14.50
N LEU A 285 11.96 7.45 14.20
CA LEU A 285 12.20 6.41 13.21
C LEU A 285 12.39 5.06 13.88
N LEU A 286 11.76 4.03 13.33
CA LEU A 286 12.04 2.63 13.61
C LEU A 286 12.50 1.96 12.31
N MET A 287 13.73 1.48 12.26
CA MET A 287 14.21 0.57 11.23
C MET A 287 14.02 -0.87 11.67
N VAL A 288 13.50 -1.69 10.79
CA VAL A 288 13.20 -3.11 11.04
C VAL A 288 14.06 -3.97 10.11
N ASP A 289 14.92 -4.80 10.70
CA ASP A 289 15.78 -5.71 9.94
C ASP A 289 14.98 -6.86 9.31
N LYS A 290 15.50 -7.41 8.22
CA LYS A 290 14.87 -8.52 7.47
C LYS A 290 13.44 -8.20 7.09
N ALA A 291 13.23 -7.00 6.58
CA ALA A 291 11.94 -6.51 6.11
C ALA A 291 12.11 -5.61 4.89
N GLY A 292 11.24 -5.79 3.92
CA GLY A 292 11.12 -4.96 2.73
C GLY A 292 10.07 -3.84 2.91
N HIS A 293 9.47 -3.45 1.78
CA HIS A 293 8.47 -2.38 1.72
C HIS A 293 7.18 -2.71 2.49
N PHE A 294 6.74 -3.99 2.49
CA PHE A 294 5.59 -4.46 3.29
C PHE A 294 5.99 -4.84 4.73
N VAL A 295 6.80 -4.01 5.38
CA VAL A 295 7.32 -4.27 6.73
C VAL A 295 6.22 -4.58 7.75
N GLN A 296 5.04 -3.95 7.64
CA GLN A 296 3.88 -4.19 8.51
C GLN A 296 3.28 -5.59 8.34
N PHE A 297 3.49 -6.23 7.20
CA PHE A 297 3.03 -7.58 6.91
C PHE A 297 4.11 -8.62 7.22
N GLU A 298 5.34 -8.33 6.80
CA GLU A 298 6.49 -9.23 6.89
C GLU A 298 6.96 -9.38 8.33
N GLN A 299 7.07 -8.28 9.08
CA GLN A 299 7.49 -8.23 10.49
C GLN A 299 6.35 -7.71 11.39
N ALA A 300 5.14 -8.23 11.16
CA ALA A 300 3.93 -7.74 11.81
C ALA A 300 4.01 -7.71 13.34
N ALA A 301 4.62 -8.70 13.97
CA ALA A 301 4.77 -8.75 15.42
C ALA A 301 5.57 -7.55 15.95
N ARG A 302 6.70 -7.25 15.30
CA ARG A 302 7.57 -6.11 15.66
C ARG A 302 6.89 -4.77 15.43
N VAL A 303 6.19 -4.63 14.30
CA VAL A 303 5.44 -3.43 13.97
C VAL A 303 4.29 -3.19 14.96
N ASN A 304 3.52 -4.24 15.27
CA ASN A 304 2.41 -4.15 16.21
C ASN A 304 2.88 -3.80 17.64
N GLU A 305 4.01 -4.35 18.08
CA GLU A 305 4.64 -3.97 19.35
C GLU A 305 5.02 -2.48 19.38
N ALA A 306 5.64 -2.00 18.30
CA ALA A 306 6.05 -0.60 18.18
C ALA A 306 4.83 0.35 18.17
N ILE A 307 3.76 -0.04 17.48
CA ILE A 307 2.49 0.71 17.46
C ILE A 307 1.90 0.77 18.87
N ARG A 308 1.79 -0.34 19.62
CA ARG A 308 1.29 -0.32 21.00
C ARG A 308 2.14 0.58 21.91
N GLY A 309 3.46 0.47 21.82
CA GLY A 309 4.36 1.34 22.58
C GLY A 309 4.25 2.82 22.21
N PHE A 310 3.91 3.12 20.97
CA PHE A 310 3.68 4.48 20.50
C PHE A 310 2.32 5.03 20.93
N MET A 311 1.26 4.24 20.86
CA MET A 311 -0.07 4.62 21.29
C MET A 311 -0.19 4.78 22.80
N GLY A 312 0.52 3.98 23.59
CA GLY A 312 0.52 4.05 25.06
C GLY A 312 1.51 5.07 25.65
N ALA A 313 2.31 5.75 24.84
CA ALA A 313 3.20 6.82 25.30
C ALA A 313 2.41 8.13 25.37
N ASN A 314 1.98 8.51 26.57
CA ASN A 314 1.41 9.81 26.91
C ASN A 314 2.52 10.84 27.16
#